data_6ce61b0a3ca6f5b90438fc8816549486
#
_entry.id   6ce61b0a3ca6f5b90438fc8816549486
#
_cell.length_a   1.000
_cell.length_b   1.000
_cell.length_c   1.000
_cell.angle_alpha   90.00
_cell.angle_beta   90.00
_cell.angle_gamma   90.00
#
_symmetry.space_group_name_H-M   'P 1'
#
loop_
_entity.id
_entity.type
_entity.pdbx_description
1 polymer ?
#
loop_
_entity_poly.entity_id
_entity_poly.type
_entity_poly.pdbx_seq_one_letter_code
_entity_poly.pdbx_strand_id
1 'polypeptide(L)' 'MTSKEFGEEVKNFSPEKNDLREKVNELFGKGAGTVIVIHFIIEHLKCTLSEAMEIVESCPNYHKRFK' A
#
# COMPACT_ATOMS: atom_id res chain seq x y z
N MET A 1 1.25 -11.06 -6.22
CA MET A 1 2.56 -10.42 -5.89
C MET A 1 3.18 -11.12 -4.69
N THR A 2 4.45 -11.50 -4.80
CA THR A 2 5.17 -12.13 -3.70
C THR A 2 5.78 -11.06 -2.79
N SER A 3 6.22 -11.48 -1.59
CA SER A 3 6.89 -10.55 -0.67
C SER A 3 8.15 -9.93 -1.29
N LYS A 4 8.86 -10.72 -2.08
CA LYS A 4 10.06 -10.24 -2.76
C LYS A 4 9.70 -9.16 -3.78
N GLU A 5 8.67 -9.41 -4.57
CA GLU A 5 8.22 -8.44 -5.57
C GLU A 5 7.73 -7.16 -4.90
N PHE A 6 7.02 -7.30 -3.79
CA PHE A 6 6.57 -6.14 -3.03
C PHE A 6 7.75 -5.31 -2.54
N GLY A 7 8.77 -5.97 -1.97
CA GLY A 7 9.97 -5.29 -1.51
C GLY A 7 10.66 -4.50 -2.61
N GLU A 8 10.71 -5.07 -3.81
CA GLU A 8 11.32 -4.39 -4.94
C GLU A 8 10.49 -3.20 -5.41
N GLU A 9 9.16 -3.33 -5.38
CA GLU A 9 8.27 -2.25 -5.78
C GLU A 9 8.40 -1.02 -4.86
N VAL A 10 8.61 -1.24 -3.57
CA VAL A 10 8.68 -0.13 -2.62
C VAL A 10 10.10 0.31 -2.31
N LYS A 11 11.08 -0.40 -2.83
CA LYS A 11 12.49 -0.14 -2.57
C LYS A 11 12.92 1.30 -2.89
N ASN A 12 12.44 1.80 -4.01
CA ASN A 12 12.78 3.15 -4.48
C ASN A 12 11.71 4.19 -4.16
N PHE A 13 10.71 3.80 -3.39
CA PHE A 13 9.64 4.71 -3.04
C PHE A 13 10.13 5.81 -2.10
N SER A 14 9.77 7.05 -2.40
CA SER A 14 10.11 8.19 -1.56
C SER A 14 8.85 9.00 -1.31
N PRO A 15 8.45 9.21 -0.04
CA PRO A 15 7.27 10.02 0.28
C PRO A 15 7.40 11.45 -0.21
N GLU A 16 8.62 11.92 -0.39
CA GLU A 16 8.88 13.27 -0.88
C GLU A 16 8.56 13.44 -2.35
N LYS A 17 8.62 12.34 -3.11
CA LYS A 17 8.41 12.37 -4.56
C LYS A 17 7.09 11.76 -4.98
N ASN A 18 6.57 10.84 -4.19
CA ASN A 18 5.37 10.09 -4.55
C ASN A 18 4.31 10.19 -3.48
N ASP A 19 3.07 10.28 -3.91
CA ASP A 19 1.94 10.23 -2.97
C ASP A 19 1.79 8.79 -2.50
N LEU A 20 1.84 8.58 -1.19
CA LEU A 20 1.74 7.25 -0.60
C LEU A 20 0.44 6.54 -1.01
N ARG A 21 -0.67 7.29 -1.04
CA ARG A 21 -1.96 6.72 -1.44
C ARG A 21 -1.92 6.20 -2.88
N GLU A 22 -1.33 6.97 -3.79
CA GLU A 22 -1.19 6.53 -5.17
C GLU A 22 -0.35 5.27 -5.26
N LYS A 23 0.73 5.21 -4.50
CA LYS A 23 1.59 4.02 -4.50
C LYS A 23 0.85 2.81 -3.96
N VAL A 24 0.10 2.99 -2.88
CA VAL A 24 -0.69 1.90 -2.30
C VAL A 24 -1.73 1.40 -3.30
N ASN A 25 -2.41 2.32 -3.98
CA ASN A 25 -3.39 1.95 -4.99
C ASN A 25 -2.74 1.16 -6.13
N GLU A 26 -1.57 1.59 -6.57
CA GLU A 26 -0.81 0.88 -7.60
C GLU A 26 -0.45 -0.53 -7.14
N LEU A 27 0.00 -0.67 -5.89
CA LEU A 27 0.36 -1.98 -5.35
C LEU A 27 -0.84 -2.94 -5.34
N PHE A 28 -2.01 -2.44 -4.97
CA PHE A 28 -3.23 -3.25 -5.03
C PHE A 28 -3.57 -3.64 -6.46
N GLY A 29 -3.37 -2.72 -7.40
CA GLY A 29 -3.58 -3.01 -8.81
C GLY A 29 -2.66 -4.11 -9.32
N LYS A 30 -1.49 -4.27 -8.68
CA LYS A 30 -0.53 -5.33 -9.04
C LYS A 30 -0.73 -6.62 -8.25
N GLY A 31 -1.74 -6.65 -7.38
CA GLY A 31 -2.07 -7.85 -6.63
C GLY A 31 -1.41 -7.99 -5.27
N ALA A 32 -0.95 -6.88 -4.69
CA ALA A 32 -0.34 -6.90 -3.36
C ALA A 32 -1.36 -7.31 -2.30
N GLY A 33 -0.91 -8.06 -1.30
CA GLY A 33 -1.77 -8.48 -0.21
C GLY A 33 -2.10 -7.33 0.74
N THR A 34 -3.31 -7.34 1.30
CA THR A 34 -3.75 -6.27 2.19
C THR A 34 -2.86 -6.13 3.42
N VAL A 35 -2.52 -7.24 4.07
CA VAL A 35 -1.70 -7.21 5.28
C VAL A 35 -0.32 -6.61 5.03
N ILE A 36 0.30 -7.01 3.93
CA ILE A 36 1.63 -6.51 3.56
C ILE A 36 1.58 -5.00 3.33
N VAL A 37 0.55 -4.53 2.63
CA VAL A 37 0.39 -3.10 2.35
C VAL A 37 0.16 -2.31 3.64
N ILE A 38 -0.67 -2.84 4.54
CA ILE A 38 -0.93 -2.19 5.82
C ILE A 38 0.36 -2.04 6.63
N HIS A 39 1.16 -3.10 6.70
CA HIS A 39 2.46 -3.05 7.38
C HIS A 39 3.37 -1.99 6.77
N PHE A 40 3.41 -1.92 5.45
CA PHE A 40 4.20 -0.93 4.74
C PHE A 40 3.78 0.49 5.13
N ILE A 41 2.48 0.75 5.15
CA ILE A 41 1.95 2.07 5.50
C ILE A 41 2.33 2.44 6.95
N ILE A 42 2.12 1.51 7.87
CA ILE A 42 2.41 1.75 9.29
C ILE A 42 3.89 2.06 9.49
N GLU A 43 4.76 1.28 8.88
CA GLU A 43 6.20 1.50 9.01
C GLU A 43 6.65 2.81 8.39
N HIS A 44 6.03 3.18 7.29
CA HIS A 44 6.42 4.37 6.53
C HIS A 44 5.95 5.66 7.20
N LEU A 45 4.70 5.69 7.65
CA LEU A 45 4.10 6.88 8.25
C LEU A 45 4.14 6.88 9.77
N LYS A 46 4.53 5.78 10.39
CA LYS A 46 4.52 5.63 11.85
C LYS A 46 3.13 5.92 12.41
N CYS A 47 2.11 5.43 11.71
CA CYS A 47 0.72 5.67 12.08
C CYS A 47 0.08 4.43 12.71
N THR A 48 -1.17 4.58 13.15
CA THR A 48 -1.93 3.48 13.74
C THR A 48 -2.55 2.60 12.67
N LEU A 49 -3.02 1.43 13.08
CA LEU A 49 -3.73 0.54 12.18
C LEU A 49 -4.97 1.20 11.58
N SER A 50 -5.70 1.97 12.40
CA SER A 50 -6.89 2.68 11.92
C SER A 50 -6.57 3.64 10.79
N GLU A 51 -5.48 4.38 10.92
CA GLU A 51 -5.05 5.32 9.89
C GLU A 51 -4.63 4.59 8.62
N ALA A 52 -3.91 3.48 8.77
CA ALA A 52 -3.50 2.69 7.62
C ALA A 52 -4.72 2.14 6.88
N MET A 53 -5.72 1.68 7.62
CA MET A 53 -6.95 1.16 7.03
C MET A 53 -7.71 2.24 6.27
N GLU A 54 -7.73 3.47 6.77
CA GLU A 54 -8.37 4.57 6.06
C GLU A 54 -7.73 4.80 4.69
N ILE A 55 -6.41 4.76 4.63
CA ILE A 55 -5.69 4.91 3.36
C ILE A 55 -6.05 3.77 2.42
N VAL A 56 -6.02 2.54 2.93
CA VAL A 56 -6.34 1.36 2.13
C VAL A 56 -7.75 1.44 1.57
N GLU A 57 -8.72 1.80 2.43
CA GLU A 57 -10.12 1.86 2.02
C GLU A 57 -10.41 2.98 1.04
N SER A 58 -9.54 3.97 0.96
CA SER A 58 -9.70 5.05 -0.01
C SER A 58 -9.20 4.68 -1.40
N CYS A 59 -8.55 3.52 -1.54
CA CYS A 59 -7.98 3.11 -2.81
C CYS A 59 -9.00 2.36 -3.68
N PRO A 60 -9.28 2.85 -4.90
CA PRO A 60 -10.24 2.17 -5.78
C PRO A 60 -9.84 0.72 -6.08
N ASN A 61 -8.56 0.45 -6.28
CA ASN A 61 -8.10 -0.90 -6.60
C ASN A 61 -8.30 -1.87 -5.46
N TYR A 62 -8.29 -1.39 -4.22
CA TYR A 62 -8.59 -2.23 -3.07
C TYR A 62 -10.03 -2.75 -3.14
N HIS A 63 -10.96 -1.86 -3.44
CA HIS A 63 -12.38 -2.23 -3.52
C HIS A 63 -12.66 -3.15 -4.70
N LYS A 64 -11.97 -2.96 -5.81
CA LYS A 64 -12.16 -3.79 -6.99
C LYS A 64 -11.81 -5.26 -6.75
N ARG A 65 -10.82 -5.53 -5.93
CA ARG A 65 -10.37 -6.91 -5.72
C ARG A 65 -11.33 -7.76 -4.88
N PHE A 66 -12.30 -7.13 -4.25
CA PHE A 66 -13.29 -7.84 -3.42
C PHE A 66 -14.66 -7.94 -4.06
N LYS A 67 -14.72 -7.80 -5.35
CA LYS A 67 -15.98 -7.95 -6.08
C LYS A 67 -16.15 -9.33 -6.63
#